data_4badcba05933ffce076b4d258b346200
#
_entry.id   4badcba05933ffce076b4d258b346200
#
_cell.length_a   1.000
_cell.length_b   1.000
_cell.length_c   1.000
_cell.angle_alpha   90.00
_cell.angle_beta   90.00
_cell.angle_gamma   90.00
#
_symmetry.space_group_name_H-M   'P 1'
#
loop_
_entity.id
_entity.type
_entity.pdbx_description
1 polymer ?
#
loop_
_entity_poly.entity_id
_entity_poly.type
_entity_poly.pdbx_seq_one_letter_code
_entity_poly.pdbx_strand_id
1 'polypeptide(L)'
;VIRKGYYSSSNNERIMKKTNALVLGLSVLSLGMLSSCRSKSNEAPTPPTSEYLQVKQETNFDETGTIPEKQAIYTYDASGKTVKEQFLTYNTGVQRFEHSSYLTHSYNGSGLVTETLSYVNASGGSPIPPVYRIDRKFKYIYTGEQLTKEERYNFDIQTNQLVLQSEKIYTWENGKKKKSVEYVYENGRRREYANVIYRYENGFEIQDHHNGREDYPSFSHGYRYDANGRVVEERTKDFSPILDGNNQRTGLREVKNYVANKEYNSLGLVTFEKSIETQYNVSGQVESVTKQETTYIYSGHDNHGYPTKLEVKLKEGDNAAKTVSQSKFENTYARR
;
A
#
# COMPACT_ATOMS: atom_id res chain seq x y z
N VAL A 1 13.28 -24.88 39.60
CA VAL A 1 14.26 -24.86 38.49
C VAL A 1 13.49 -24.53 37.17
N ILE A 2 13.52 -23.26 36.75
CA ILE A 2 12.84 -22.76 35.54
C ILE A 2 13.91 -22.60 34.46
N ARG A 3 13.81 -23.39 33.39
CA ARG A 3 14.65 -23.22 32.19
C ARG A 3 14.05 -22.12 31.30
N LYS A 4 14.79 -21.03 31.11
CA LYS A 4 14.54 -20.01 30.08
C LYS A 4 14.98 -20.58 28.72
N GLY A 5 14.04 -20.74 27.81
CA GLY A 5 14.33 -21.04 26.40
C GLY A 5 14.56 -19.73 25.63
N TYR A 6 15.75 -19.59 25.06
CA TYR A 6 16.07 -18.54 24.08
C TYR A 6 15.52 -18.97 22.72
N TYR A 7 14.60 -18.20 22.18
CA TYR A 7 14.21 -18.30 20.76
C TYR A 7 15.10 -17.38 19.92
N SER A 8 15.86 -17.97 19.03
CA SER A 8 16.70 -17.28 18.05
C SER A 8 15.84 -16.68 16.93
N SER A 9 15.93 -15.35 16.73
CA SER A 9 15.11 -14.57 15.79
C SER A 9 15.73 -14.40 14.40
N SER A 10 16.52 -15.37 13.89
CA SER A 10 17.30 -15.16 12.65
C SER A 10 16.64 -15.55 11.33
N ASN A 11 15.43 -16.12 11.34
CA ASN A 11 14.77 -16.59 10.11
C ASN A 11 13.65 -15.67 9.56
N ASN A 12 13.24 -14.65 10.30
CA ASN A 12 12.15 -13.75 9.85
C ASN A 12 12.60 -12.58 8.97
N GLU A 13 13.86 -12.16 9.02
CA GLU A 13 14.35 -11.03 8.23
C GLU A 13 14.49 -11.35 6.72
N ARG A 14 14.78 -12.61 6.35
CA ARG A 14 14.90 -12.98 4.93
C ARG A 14 13.55 -13.08 4.20
N ILE A 15 12.47 -13.34 4.92
CA ILE A 15 11.12 -13.44 4.34
C ILE A 15 10.52 -12.04 4.15
N MET A 16 10.79 -11.09 5.04
CA MET A 16 10.30 -9.71 4.89
C MET A 16 10.94 -8.93 3.73
N LYS A 17 12.22 -9.18 3.41
CA LYS A 17 12.89 -8.50 2.27
C LYS A 17 12.33 -8.89 0.90
N LYS A 18 11.80 -10.10 0.75
CA LYS A 18 11.14 -10.54 -0.50
C LYS A 18 9.70 -10.04 -0.63
N THR A 19 9.02 -9.78 0.48
CA THR A 19 7.60 -9.37 0.48
C THR A 19 7.45 -7.87 0.19
N ASN A 20 8.42 -7.03 0.55
CA ASN A 20 8.33 -5.58 0.36
C ASN A 20 8.48 -5.14 -1.10
N ALA A 21 9.25 -5.84 -1.92
CA ALA A 21 9.37 -5.53 -3.35
C ALA A 21 8.09 -5.88 -4.13
N LEU A 22 7.34 -6.88 -3.67
CA LEU A 22 6.12 -7.35 -4.33
C LEU A 22 4.89 -6.49 -3.98
N VAL A 23 4.85 -5.92 -2.77
CA VAL A 23 3.79 -5.01 -2.32
C VAL A 23 3.89 -3.65 -3.01
N LEU A 24 5.10 -3.20 -3.38
CA LEU A 24 5.30 -1.94 -4.09
C LEU A 24 4.77 -1.99 -5.54
N GLY A 25 4.87 -3.12 -6.23
CA GLY A 25 4.34 -3.27 -7.60
C GLY A 25 2.80 -3.20 -7.65
N LEU A 26 2.12 -3.81 -6.67
CA LEU A 26 0.64 -3.78 -6.60
C LEU A 26 0.09 -2.42 -6.11
N SER A 27 0.82 -1.71 -5.25
CA SER A 27 0.37 -0.42 -4.72
C SER A 27 0.46 0.72 -5.73
N VAL A 28 1.30 0.62 -6.77
CA VAL A 28 1.47 1.68 -7.77
C VAL A 28 0.26 1.76 -8.72
N LEU A 29 -0.37 0.65 -9.05
CA LEU A 29 -1.56 0.64 -9.90
C LEU A 29 -2.84 1.04 -9.15
N SER A 30 -2.96 0.71 -7.87
CA SER A 30 -4.14 1.08 -7.06
C SER A 30 -4.10 2.52 -6.55
N LEU A 31 -2.92 3.12 -6.34
CA LEU A 31 -2.76 4.51 -5.91
C LEU A 31 -3.06 5.53 -7.02
N GLY A 32 -2.92 5.15 -8.29
CA GLY A 32 -3.26 6.02 -9.42
C GLY A 32 -4.76 6.29 -9.56
N MET A 33 -5.63 5.50 -8.93
CA MET A 33 -7.09 5.66 -9.02
C MET A 33 -7.72 6.39 -7.82
N LEU A 34 -7.01 6.58 -6.70
CA LEU A 34 -7.55 7.21 -5.49
C LEU A 34 -7.23 8.71 -5.36
N SER A 35 -6.42 9.31 -6.25
CA SER A 35 -6.02 10.71 -6.14
C SER A 35 -6.82 11.67 -7.03
N SER A 36 -8.13 11.52 -7.10
CA SER A 36 -9.01 12.50 -7.76
C SER A 36 -9.62 13.50 -6.78
N CYS A 37 -8.83 14.12 -5.91
CA CYS A 37 -9.22 15.36 -5.24
C CYS A 37 -8.60 16.54 -5.99
N ARG A 38 -9.28 16.97 -7.05
CA ARG A 38 -8.89 18.12 -7.87
C ARG A 38 -9.29 19.43 -7.19
N SER A 39 -8.32 20.23 -6.77
CA SER A 39 -8.52 21.69 -6.67
C SER A 39 -8.64 22.23 -8.10
N LYS A 40 -9.69 23.01 -8.35
CA LYS A 40 -9.95 23.64 -9.66
C LYS A 40 -8.82 24.58 -10.03
N SER A 41 -7.93 24.18 -10.94
CA SER A 41 -7.10 25.10 -11.71
C SER A 41 -7.82 25.38 -13.04
N ASN A 42 -7.81 26.66 -13.47
CA ASN A 42 -8.41 27.14 -14.72
C ASN A 42 -7.51 26.75 -15.92
N GLU A 43 -7.40 25.48 -16.24
CA GLU A 43 -6.83 25.03 -17.51
C GLU A 43 -7.96 24.64 -18.45
N ALA A 44 -7.82 25.05 -19.73
CA ALA A 44 -8.77 24.73 -20.77
C ALA A 44 -8.95 23.19 -20.83
N PRO A 45 -10.19 22.69 -20.86
CA PRO A 45 -10.43 21.27 -20.85
C PRO A 45 -9.83 20.63 -22.11
N THR A 46 -8.86 19.75 -21.91
CA THR A 46 -8.49 18.77 -22.93
C THR A 46 -9.78 18.03 -23.32
N PRO A 47 -10.11 17.88 -24.62
CA PRO A 47 -11.33 17.17 -25.00
C PRO A 47 -11.34 15.80 -24.31
N PRO A 48 -12.46 15.41 -23.69
CA PRO A 48 -12.54 14.15 -22.99
C PRO A 48 -12.29 13.03 -24.01
N THR A 49 -11.23 12.27 -23.84
CA THR A 49 -11.14 10.96 -24.48
C THR A 49 -12.34 10.18 -23.98
N SER A 50 -13.20 9.77 -24.91
CA SER A 50 -14.44 9.06 -24.59
C SER A 50 -14.20 7.69 -23.92
N GLU A 51 -12.93 7.30 -23.81
CA GLU A 51 -12.51 6.01 -23.29
C GLU A 51 -11.35 6.20 -22.32
N TYR A 52 -11.31 5.40 -21.26
CA TYR A 52 -10.21 5.36 -20.29
C TYR A 52 -9.79 3.92 -20.01
N LEU A 53 -8.48 3.76 -19.74
CA LEU A 53 -7.88 2.45 -19.49
C LEU A 53 -8.43 1.81 -18.20
N GLN A 54 -8.77 0.53 -18.31
CA GLN A 54 -9.02 -0.36 -17.19
C GLN A 54 -8.21 -1.63 -17.37
N VAL A 55 -7.42 -2.00 -16.36
CA VAL A 55 -6.73 -3.29 -16.35
C VAL A 55 -7.75 -4.37 -16.00
N LYS A 56 -8.04 -5.28 -16.94
CA LYS A 56 -8.97 -6.40 -16.70
C LYS A 56 -8.29 -7.52 -15.94
N GLN A 57 -7.03 -7.81 -16.29
CA GLN A 57 -6.24 -8.88 -15.70
C GLN A 57 -4.77 -8.51 -15.67
N GLU A 58 -4.13 -8.80 -14.55
CA GLU A 58 -2.68 -8.72 -14.39
C GLU A 58 -2.15 -10.09 -13.98
N THR A 59 -1.10 -10.58 -14.64
CA THR A 59 -0.42 -11.80 -14.30
C THR A 59 1.03 -11.49 -13.98
N ASN A 60 1.45 -11.77 -12.75
CA ASN A 60 2.82 -11.62 -12.29
C ASN A 60 3.58 -12.92 -12.48
N PHE A 61 4.82 -12.81 -12.91
CA PHE A 61 5.73 -13.90 -13.17
C PHE A 61 6.96 -13.78 -12.25
N ASP A 62 7.69 -14.88 -12.11
CA ASP A 62 9.02 -14.90 -11.50
C ASP A 62 10.00 -13.96 -12.25
N GLU A 63 11.20 -13.83 -11.74
CA GLU A 63 12.26 -12.99 -12.35
C GLU A 63 12.64 -13.41 -13.77
N THR A 64 12.40 -14.68 -14.16
CA THR A 64 12.66 -15.20 -15.50
C THR A 64 11.54 -14.89 -16.49
N GLY A 65 10.36 -14.51 -16.02
CA GLY A 65 9.16 -14.26 -16.80
C GLY A 65 8.51 -15.53 -17.38
N THR A 66 8.87 -16.70 -16.86
CA THR A 66 8.41 -18.00 -17.39
C THR A 66 7.39 -18.68 -16.50
N ILE A 67 7.54 -18.57 -15.17
CA ILE A 67 6.65 -19.21 -14.21
C ILE A 67 5.69 -18.16 -13.66
N PRO A 68 4.38 -18.29 -13.93
CA PRO A 68 3.41 -17.40 -13.31
C PRO A 68 3.34 -17.66 -11.80
N GLU A 69 3.23 -16.58 -11.00
CA GLU A 69 3.13 -16.67 -9.55
C GLU A 69 1.74 -16.28 -9.05
N LYS A 70 1.25 -15.15 -9.51
CA LYS A 70 -0.02 -14.57 -9.07
C LYS A 70 -0.78 -13.98 -10.24
N GLN A 71 -2.10 -13.90 -10.09
CA GLN A 71 -2.99 -13.24 -11.03
C GLN A 71 -4.00 -12.42 -10.25
N ALA A 72 -4.27 -11.20 -10.72
CA ALA A 72 -5.35 -10.35 -10.28
C ALA A 72 -6.33 -10.13 -11.42
N ILE A 73 -7.64 -10.25 -11.16
CA ILE A 73 -8.71 -10.02 -12.12
C ILE A 73 -9.62 -8.95 -11.54
N TYR A 74 -9.89 -7.92 -12.34
CA TYR A 74 -10.67 -6.75 -11.95
C TYR A 74 -12.01 -6.73 -12.66
N THR A 75 -13.06 -6.39 -11.93
CA THR A 75 -14.40 -6.16 -12.48
C THR A 75 -14.81 -4.72 -12.17
N TYR A 76 -15.37 -4.05 -13.15
CA TYR A 76 -15.77 -2.65 -13.07
C TYR A 76 -17.28 -2.49 -13.22
N ASP A 77 -17.85 -1.47 -12.60
CA ASP A 77 -19.21 -1.05 -12.87
C ASP A 77 -19.32 -0.23 -14.16
N ALA A 78 -20.54 0.17 -14.52
CA ALA A 78 -20.80 0.99 -15.71
C ALA A 78 -20.17 2.40 -15.65
N SER A 79 -19.80 2.88 -14.45
CA SER A 79 -19.10 4.15 -14.25
C SER A 79 -17.57 3.99 -14.25
N GLY A 80 -17.07 2.78 -14.42
CA GLY A 80 -15.64 2.45 -14.45
C GLY A 80 -14.98 2.30 -13.10
N LYS A 81 -15.73 2.18 -12.02
CA LYS A 81 -15.19 1.93 -10.68
C LYS A 81 -15.00 0.44 -10.46
N THR A 82 -13.90 0.05 -9.87
CA THR A 82 -13.61 -1.34 -9.52
C THR A 82 -14.59 -1.83 -8.46
N VAL A 83 -15.46 -2.77 -8.81
CA VAL A 83 -16.42 -3.37 -7.88
C VAL A 83 -15.96 -4.69 -7.31
N LYS A 84 -15.01 -5.37 -8.00
CA LYS A 84 -14.42 -6.62 -7.52
C LYS A 84 -12.97 -6.73 -7.97
N GLU A 85 -12.13 -7.21 -7.07
CA GLU A 85 -10.74 -7.62 -7.32
C GLU A 85 -10.60 -9.07 -6.88
N GLN A 86 -10.18 -9.96 -7.78
CA GLN A 86 -10.04 -11.37 -7.50
C GLN A 86 -8.58 -11.76 -7.61
N PHE A 87 -8.07 -12.46 -6.62
CA PHE A 87 -6.67 -12.87 -6.53
C PHE A 87 -6.55 -14.38 -6.63
N LEU A 88 -5.62 -14.82 -7.47
CA LEU A 88 -5.29 -16.20 -7.68
C LEU A 88 -3.79 -16.41 -7.46
N THR A 89 -3.43 -17.57 -6.95
CA THR A 89 -2.04 -18.01 -6.79
C THR A 89 -1.79 -19.19 -7.73
N TYR A 90 -0.66 -19.19 -8.42
CA TYR A 90 -0.31 -20.29 -9.29
C TYR A 90 0.20 -21.49 -8.48
N ASN A 91 -0.45 -22.63 -8.66
CA ASN A 91 -0.04 -23.88 -8.07
C ASN A 91 0.83 -24.67 -9.07
N THR A 92 2.14 -24.70 -8.83
CA THR A 92 3.11 -25.38 -9.70
C THR A 92 2.90 -26.88 -9.78
N GLY A 93 2.36 -27.52 -8.73
CA GLY A 93 2.10 -28.96 -8.69
C GLY A 93 0.99 -29.38 -9.63
N VAL A 94 -0.01 -28.55 -9.87
CA VAL A 94 -1.14 -28.81 -10.79
C VAL A 94 -1.13 -27.90 -12.02
N GLN A 95 -0.12 -27.05 -12.14
CA GLN A 95 0.12 -26.12 -13.26
C GLN A 95 -1.09 -25.25 -13.62
N ARG A 96 -1.77 -24.72 -12.62
CA ARG A 96 -2.93 -23.83 -12.82
C ARG A 96 -3.02 -22.77 -11.73
N PHE A 97 -3.77 -21.70 -12.02
CA PHE A 97 -4.16 -20.73 -11.03
C PHE A 97 -5.29 -21.26 -10.14
N GLU A 98 -5.13 -21.08 -8.84
CA GLU A 98 -6.12 -21.41 -7.82
C GLU A 98 -6.60 -20.15 -7.14
N HIS A 99 -7.91 -20.08 -6.90
CA HIS A 99 -8.53 -18.95 -6.24
C HIS A 99 -8.10 -18.85 -4.78
N SER A 100 -7.52 -17.70 -4.39
CA SER A 100 -7.09 -17.46 -3.01
C SER A 100 -8.06 -16.55 -2.25
N SER A 101 -8.43 -15.41 -2.83
CA SER A 101 -9.29 -14.41 -2.19
C SER A 101 -9.91 -13.48 -3.22
N TYR A 102 -10.87 -12.67 -2.78
CA TYR A 102 -11.33 -11.52 -3.54
C TYR A 102 -11.80 -10.39 -2.62
N LEU A 103 -11.81 -9.16 -3.16
CA LEU A 103 -12.39 -7.99 -2.55
C LEU A 103 -13.63 -7.57 -3.33
N THR A 104 -14.60 -6.98 -2.64
CA THR A 104 -15.70 -6.24 -3.28
C THR A 104 -15.77 -4.83 -2.70
N HIS A 105 -16.14 -3.85 -3.52
CA HIS A 105 -16.22 -2.45 -3.15
C HIS A 105 -17.60 -1.90 -3.40
N SER A 106 -18.09 -1.09 -2.46
CA SER A 106 -19.31 -0.30 -2.58
C SER A 106 -18.94 1.19 -2.55
N TYR A 107 -19.70 1.99 -3.28
CA TYR A 107 -19.46 3.41 -3.45
C TYR A 107 -20.69 4.24 -3.06
N ASN A 108 -20.47 5.48 -2.61
CA ASN A 108 -21.55 6.46 -2.48
C ASN A 108 -21.83 7.17 -3.81
N GLY A 109 -22.85 8.06 -3.81
CA GLY A 109 -23.22 8.84 -5.00
C GLY A 109 -22.11 9.77 -5.53
N SER A 110 -21.15 10.17 -4.69
CA SER A 110 -19.97 10.96 -5.08
C SER A 110 -18.82 10.10 -5.58
N GLY A 111 -18.94 8.78 -5.61
CA GLY A 111 -17.92 7.86 -6.09
C GLY A 111 -16.84 7.52 -5.09
N LEU A 112 -17.00 7.85 -3.82
CA LEU A 112 -16.10 7.47 -2.76
C LEU A 112 -16.43 6.07 -2.25
N VAL A 113 -15.41 5.23 -1.99
CA VAL A 113 -15.59 3.88 -1.43
C VAL A 113 -16.20 4.00 -0.03
N THR A 114 -17.34 3.34 0.21
CA THR A 114 -17.98 3.31 1.53
C THR A 114 -17.78 1.99 2.26
N GLU A 115 -17.53 0.91 1.52
CA GLU A 115 -17.31 -0.40 2.08
C GLU A 115 -16.38 -1.23 1.20
N THR A 116 -15.50 -2.00 1.83
CA THR A 116 -14.74 -3.07 1.19
C THR A 116 -14.94 -4.35 2.00
N LEU A 117 -15.39 -5.42 1.34
CA LEU A 117 -15.47 -6.76 1.92
C LEU A 117 -14.34 -7.61 1.36
N SER A 118 -13.61 -8.28 2.24
CA SER A 118 -12.56 -9.25 1.90
C SER A 118 -13.09 -10.67 2.12
N TYR A 119 -12.91 -11.51 1.12
CA TYR A 119 -13.31 -12.91 1.14
C TYR A 119 -12.10 -13.80 0.94
N VAL A 120 -12.01 -14.87 1.70
CA VAL A 120 -10.96 -15.90 1.56
C VAL A 120 -11.57 -17.23 1.13
N ASN A 121 -10.81 -17.97 0.35
CA ASN A 121 -11.20 -19.33 -0.03
C ASN A 121 -11.09 -20.24 1.20
N ALA A 122 -12.21 -20.79 1.65
CA ALA A 122 -12.31 -21.68 2.79
C ALA A 122 -12.16 -23.18 2.43
N SER A 123 -12.07 -23.50 1.14
CA SER A 123 -12.05 -24.92 0.67
C SER A 123 -10.64 -25.56 0.65
N GLY A 124 -9.60 -24.84 1.13
CA GLY A 124 -8.26 -25.43 1.33
C GLY A 124 -7.55 -25.89 0.05
N GLY A 125 -7.84 -25.27 -1.12
CA GLY A 125 -7.15 -25.62 -2.38
C GLY A 125 -7.66 -26.90 -3.08
N SER A 126 -8.79 -27.46 -2.65
CA SER A 126 -9.43 -28.61 -3.33
C SER A 126 -9.97 -28.20 -4.72
N PRO A 127 -10.00 -29.13 -5.72
CA PRO A 127 -10.57 -28.87 -7.05
C PRO A 127 -12.08 -28.62 -7.08
N ILE A 128 -12.77 -28.67 -5.95
CA ILE A 128 -14.18 -28.30 -5.79
C ILE A 128 -14.31 -26.78 -6.04
N PRO A 129 -15.42 -26.29 -6.61
CA PRO A 129 -15.64 -24.85 -6.74
C PRO A 129 -15.31 -24.15 -5.42
N PRO A 130 -14.53 -23.04 -5.45
CA PRO A 130 -14.07 -22.41 -4.23
C PRO A 130 -15.26 -21.96 -3.38
N VAL A 131 -15.25 -22.32 -2.10
CA VAL A 131 -16.22 -21.82 -1.12
C VAL A 131 -15.58 -20.63 -0.44
N TYR A 132 -16.17 -19.45 -0.61
CA TYR A 132 -15.68 -18.23 -0.02
C TYR A 132 -16.44 -17.89 1.27
N ARG A 133 -15.71 -17.40 2.26
CA ARG A 133 -16.28 -16.75 3.44
C ARG A 133 -15.74 -15.34 3.58
N ILE A 134 -16.51 -14.47 4.20
CA ILE A 134 -16.04 -13.14 4.59
C ILE A 134 -14.93 -13.32 5.63
N ASP A 135 -13.79 -12.64 5.40
CA ASP A 135 -12.64 -12.58 6.32
C ASP A 135 -12.64 -11.24 7.06
N ARG A 136 -12.82 -10.16 6.30
CA ARG A 136 -12.77 -8.79 6.83
C ARG A 136 -13.79 -7.90 6.15
N LYS A 137 -14.15 -6.84 6.87
CA LYS A 137 -14.92 -5.71 6.36
C LYS A 137 -14.23 -4.41 6.75
N PHE A 138 -14.13 -3.51 5.81
CA PHE A 138 -13.70 -2.12 6.04
C PHE A 138 -14.89 -1.23 5.69
N LYS A 139 -15.19 -0.26 6.56
CA LYS A 139 -16.24 0.72 6.33
C LYS A 139 -15.64 2.12 6.43
N TYR A 140 -15.98 2.98 5.47
CA TYR A 140 -15.48 4.33 5.35
C TYR A 140 -16.64 5.31 5.49
N ILE A 141 -16.50 6.27 6.40
CA ILE A 141 -17.52 7.26 6.74
C ILE A 141 -16.99 8.63 6.39
N TYR A 142 -17.77 9.40 5.63
CA TYR A 142 -17.40 10.70 5.12
C TYR A 142 -18.35 11.80 5.62
N THR A 143 -17.80 13.01 5.73
CA THR A 143 -18.59 14.26 5.80
C THR A 143 -18.25 15.05 4.56
N GLY A 144 -19.20 15.16 3.61
CA GLY A 144 -18.89 15.59 2.24
C GLY A 144 -17.89 14.62 1.60
N GLU A 145 -16.76 15.15 1.14
CA GLU A 145 -15.67 14.36 0.55
C GLU A 145 -14.56 13.99 1.57
N GLN A 146 -14.66 14.50 2.79
CA GLN A 146 -13.67 14.25 3.83
C GLN A 146 -13.95 12.93 4.55
N LEU A 147 -12.99 12.01 4.51
CA LEU A 147 -13.03 10.78 5.29
C LEU A 147 -12.90 11.13 6.78
N THR A 148 -13.94 10.87 7.57
CA THR A 148 -13.97 11.18 9.00
C THR A 148 -13.72 9.96 9.88
N LYS A 149 -14.04 8.75 9.37
CA LYS A 149 -13.84 7.52 10.12
C LYS A 149 -13.64 6.32 9.20
N GLU A 150 -12.76 5.42 9.61
CA GLU A 150 -12.62 4.07 9.09
C GLU A 150 -12.94 3.07 10.21
N GLU A 151 -13.66 2.01 9.89
CA GLU A 151 -13.95 0.89 10.80
C GLU A 151 -13.45 -0.41 10.15
N ARG A 152 -12.75 -1.23 10.91
CA ARG A 152 -12.28 -2.54 10.50
C ARG A 152 -12.91 -3.62 11.33
N TYR A 153 -13.54 -4.57 10.68
CA TYR A 153 -14.14 -5.75 11.27
C TYR A 153 -13.40 -7.00 10.80
N ASN A 154 -13.19 -7.94 11.70
CA ASN A 154 -12.70 -9.28 11.37
C ASN A 154 -13.84 -10.29 11.58
N PHE A 155 -13.85 -11.34 10.77
CA PHE A 155 -14.80 -12.44 10.96
C PHE A 155 -14.37 -13.30 12.14
N ASP A 156 -15.28 -13.46 13.09
CA ASP A 156 -15.13 -14.38 14.22
C ASP A 156 -15.77 -15.72 13.87
N ILE A 157 -14.96 -16.76 13.74
CA ILE A 157 -15.42 -18.11 13.38
C ILE A 157 -16.25 -18.78 14.47
N GLN A 158 -16.06 -18.37 15.73
CA GLN A 158 -16.79 -18.96 16.86
C GLN A 158 -18.23 -18.44 16.92
N THR A 159 -18.40 -17.15 16.68
CA THR A 159 -19.73 -16.49 16.72
C THR A 159 -20.39 -16.41 15.34
N ASN A 160 -19.64 -16.73 14.25
CA ASN A 160 -20.06 -16.57 12.86
C ASN A 160 -20.51 -15.13 12.52
N GLN A 161 -19.82 -14.14 13.10
CA GLN A 161 -20.15 -12.72 12.95
C GLN A 161 -18.92 -11.87 12.62
N LEU A 162 -19.16 -10.70 12.03
CA LEU A 162 -18.14 -9.67 11.88
C LEU A 162 -18.07 -8.86 13.17
N VAL A 163 -16.90 -8.87 13.82
CA VAL A 163 -16.63 -8.16 15.08
C VAL A 163 -15.71 -6.97 14.81
N LEU A 164 -16.10 -5.79 15.30
CA LEU A 164 -15.29 -4.57 15.20
C LEU A 164 -13.96 -4.76 15.93
N GLN A 165 -12.86 -4.64 15.19
CA GLN A 165 -11.49 -4.80 15.70
C GLN A 165 -10.80 -3.47 15.94
N SER A 166 -10.95 -2.53 15.00
CA SER A 166 -10.39 -1.19 15.15
C SER A 166 -11.25 -0.15 14.45
N GLU A 167 -11.09 1.09 14.89
CA GLU A 167 -11.59 2.26 14.20
C GLU A 167 -10.51 3.34 14.17
N LYS A 168 -10.47 4.11 13.08
CA LYS A 168 -9.59 5.25 12.92
C LYS A 168 -10.43 6.50 12.67
N ILE A 169 -10.24 7.51 13.50
CA ILE A 169 -11.00 8.76 13.45
C ILE A 169 -10.07 9.86 12.95
N TYR A 170 -10.53 10.63 11.96
CA TYR A 170 -9.80 11.73 11.34
C TYR A 170 -10.34 13.08 11.80
N THR A 171 -9.43 13.99 12.11
CA THR A 171 -9.73 15.40 12.36
C THR A 171 -9.17 16.22 11.20
N TRP A 172 -9.97 17.16 10.70
CA TRP A 172 -9.66 18.03 9.60
C TRP A 172 -9.64 19.48 10.04
N GLU A 173 -8.76 20.28 9.45
CA GLU A 173 -8.68 21.71 9.66
C GLU A 173 -8.32 22.40 8.32
N ASN A 174 -9.12 23.39 7.90
CA ASN A 174 -8.92 24.12 6.64
C ASN A 174 -8.80 23.21 5.41
N GLY A 175 -9.60 22.13 5.35
CA GLY A 175 -9.59 21.19 4.24
C GLY A 175 -8.41 20.19 4.23
N LYS A 176 -7.55 20.24 5.25
CA LYS A 176 -6.40 19.32 5.39
C LYS A 176 -6.56 18.44 6.61
N LYS A 177 -6.05 17.22 6.53
CA LYS A 177 -5.97 16.32 7.70
C LYS A 177 -5.07 16.96 8.75
N LYS A 178 -5.53 16.98 9.99
CA LYS A 178 -4.76 17.47 11.13
C LYS A 178 -4.25 16.35 12.01
N LYS A 179 -5.13 15.39 12.29
CA LYS A 179 -4.84 14.25 13.16
C LYS A 179 -5.68 13.05 12.76
N SER A 180 -5.16 11.86 12.97
CA SER A 180 -5.99 10.65 13.08
C SER A 180 -5.64 9.89 14.34
N VAL A 181 -6.63 9.24 14.95
CA VAL A 181 -6.46 8.39 16.13
C VAL A 181 -7.04 7.02 15.81
N GLU A 182 -6.23 5.99 15.99
CA GLU A 182 -6.66 4.60 15.86
C GLU A 182 -6.96 4.02 17.24
N TYR A 183 -8.11 3.39 17.35
CA TYR A 183 -8.55 2.66 18.53
C TYR A 183 -8.68 1.19 18.17
N VAL A 184 -8.25 0.32 19.07
CA VAL A 184 -8.45 -1.13 19.00
C VAL A 184 -9.44 -1.58 20.05
N TYR A 185 -10.16 -2.66 19.75
CA TYR A 185 -11.14 -3.25 20.64
C TYR A 185 -10.62 -4.61 21.13
N GLU A 186 -10.33 -4.68 22.44
CA GLU A 186 -9.85 -5.88 23.13
C GLU A 186 -10.87 -6.26 24.22
N ASN A 187 -11.44 -7.45 24.12
CA ASN A 187 -12.48 -7.91 25.07
C ASN A 187 -13.65 -6.91 25.26
N GLY A 188 -14.08 -6.29 24.16
CA GLY A 188 -15.15 -5.28 24.15
C GLY A 188 -14.76 -3.91 24.72
N ARG A 189 -13.50 -3.72 25.11
CA ARG A 189 -13.00 -2.43 25.58
C ARG A 189 -12.22 -1.70 24.50
N ARG A 190 -12.58 -0.44 24.29
CA ARG A 190 -11.91 0.48 23.37
C ARG A 190 -10.62 1.03 24.00
N ARG A 191 -9.50 0.91 23.31
CA ARG A 191 -8.20 1.45 23.73
C ARG A 191 -7.56 2.22 22.59
N GLU A 192 -7.02 3.40 22.86
CA GLU A 192 -6.18 4.11 21.90
C GLU A 192 -4.91 3.30 21.64
N TYR A 193 -4.65 3.03 20.36
CA TYR A 193 -3.51 2.23 19.89
C TYR A 193 -2.41 3.09 19.33
N ALA A 194 -2.77 3.97 18.38
CA ALA A 194 -1.84 4.84 17.69
C ALA A 194 -2.52 6.15 17.29
N ASN A 195 -1.74 7.19 17.12
CA ASN A 195 -2.21 8.40 16.47
C ASN A 195 -1.20 8.92 15.46
N VAL A 196 -1.69 9.69 14.48
CA VAL A 196 -0.88 10.34 13.44
C VAL A 196 -1.19 11.82 13.46
N ILE A 197 -0.16 12.63 13.54
CA ILE A 197 -0.25 14.09 13.40
C ILE A 197 0.22 14.45 11.99
N TYR A 198 -0.59 15.21 11.27
CA TYR A 198 -0.30 15.64 9.90
C TYR A 198 0.25 17.06 9.93
N ARG A 199 1.40 17.26 9.29
CA ARG A 199 2.04 18.58 9.09
C ARG A 199 2.24 18.81 7.60
N TYR A 200 2.24 20.07 7.19
CA TYR A 200 2.39 20.47 5.78
C TYR A 200 3.49 21.52 5.71
N GLU A 201 4.68 21.10 5.36
CA GLU A 201 5.89 21.93 5.40
C GLU A 201 6.73 21.75 4.12
N ASN A 202 7.21 22.83 3.53
CA ASN A 202 8.11 22.81 2.37
C ASN A 202 7.60 21.97 1.18
N GLY A 203 6.28 21.95 0.96
CA GLY A 203 5.65 21.16 -0.10
C GLY A 203 5.48 19.67 0.23
N PHE A 204 5.79 19.26 1.47
CA PHE A 204 5.53 17.90 1.97
C PHE A 204 4.25 17.85 2.81
N GLU A 205 3.49 16.76 2.65
CA GLU A 205 2.59 16.25 3.68
C GLU A 205 3.40 15.30 4.56
N ILE A 206 3.53 15.62 5.84
CA ILE A 206 4.28 14.83 6.81
C ILE A 206 3.31 14.19 7.80
N GLN A 207 3.46 12.90 8.03
CA GLN A 207 2.66 12.08 8.92
C GLN A 207 3.56 11.56 10.06
N ASP A 208 3.43 12.17 11.23
CA ASP A 208 4.17 11.75 12.43
C ASP A 208 3.35 10.70 13.18
N HIS A 209 3.85 9.47 13.23
CA HIS A 209 3.19 8.32 13.83
C HIS A 209 3.62 8.14 15.29
N HIS A 210 2.65 8.12 16.19
CA HIS A 210 2.84 7.95 17.63
C HIS A 210 2.21 6.64 18.09
N ASN A 211 2.95 5.82 18.80
CA ASN A 211 2.46 4.59 19.41
C ASN A 211 1.88 4.89 20.82
N GLY A 212 0.53 4.90 20.91
CA GLY A 212 -0.17 5.22 22.15
C GLY A 212 -0.05 6.69 22.53
N ARG A 213 0.15 6.96 23.84
CA ARG A 213 0.21 8.33 24.42
C ARG A 213 1.62 8.95 24.42
N GLU A 214 2.49 8.51 23.54
CA GLU A 214 3.84 9.05 23.49
C GLU A 214 3.86 10.48 22.94
N ASP A 215 4.60 11.37 23.60
CA ASP A 215 4.75 12.77 23.20
C ASP A 215 5.57 12.94 21.91
N TYR A 216 6.24 11.86 21.47
CA TYR A 216 7.15 11.88 20.34
C TYR A 216 6.80 10.80 19.31
N PRO A 217 6.98 11.07 18.00
CA PRO A 217 6.74 10.06 16.98
C PRO A 217 7.73 8.89 17.07
N SER A 218 7.25 7.69 16.78
CA SER A 218 8.09 6.50 16.57
C SER A 218 8.70 6.49 15.17
N PHE A 219 7.96 7.00 14.19
CA PHE A 219 8.42 7.22 12.82
C PHE A 219 7.63 8.35 12.17
N SER A 220 8.18 8.87 11.06
CA SER A 220 7.58 9.94 10.29
C SER A 220 7.64 9.60 8.81
N HIS A 221 6.52 9.76 8.10
CA HIS A 221 6.45 9.69 6.64
C HIS A 221 6.22 11.07 6.05
N GLY A 222 6.96 11.42 5.00
CA GLY A 222 6.77 12.65 4.25
C GLY A 222 6.55 12.36 2.76
N TYR A 223 5.55 12.98 2.17
CA TYR A 223 5.23 12.84 0.75
C TYR A 223 5.22 14.18 0.06
N ARG A 224 5.92 14.29 -1.06
CA ARG A 224 5.86 15.45 -1.96
C ARG A 224 5.20 15.04 -3.26
N TYR A 225 4.27 15.85 -3.71
CA TYR A 225 3.46 15.58 -4.90
C TYR A 225 3.84 16.52 -6.04
N ASP A 226 3.71 16.05 -7.28
CA ASP A 226 3.76 16.92 -8.46
C ASP A 226 2.41 17.64 -8.69
N ALA A 227 2.34 18.46 -9.74
CA ALA A 227 1.12 19.21 -10.11
C ALA A 227 -0.07 18.30 -10.48
N ASN A 228 0.18 17.02 -10.79
CA ASN A 228 -0.84 16.01 -11.11
C ASN A 228 -1.26 15.20 -9.87
N GLY A 229 -0.75 15.52 -8.68
CA GLY A 229 -1.03 14.80 -7.43
C GLY A 229 -0.28 13.46 -7.29
N ARG A 230 0.79 13.22 -8.09
CA ARG A 230 1.60 12.00 -8.01
C ARG A 230 2.76 12.19 -7.04
N VAL A 231 3.05 11.18 -6.23
CA VAL A 231 4.17 11.21 -5.28
C VAL A 231 5.50 11.20 -6.04
N VAL A 232 6.23 12.30 -6.03
CA VAL A 232 7.56 12.42 -6.65
C VAL A 232 8.70 12.23 -5.67
N GLU A 233 8.43 12.39 -4.38
CA GLU A 233 9.40 12.11 -3.33
C GLU A 233 8.71 11.57 -2.09
N GLU A 234 9.29 10.54 -1.52
CA GLU A 234 8.87 9.93 -0.26
C GLU A 234 10.04 9.94 0.72
N ARG A 235 9.78 10.26 1.98
CA ARG A 235 10.76 10.23 3.06
C ARG A 235 10.19 9.45 4.24
N THR A 236 11.01 8.60 4.84
CA THR A 236 10.67 7.94 6.10
C THR A 236 11.80 8.13 7.08
N LYS A 237 11.46 8.46 8.31
CA LYS A 237 12.41 8.55 9.42
C LYS A 237 11.91 7.69 10.56
N ASP A 238 12.75 6.81 11.05
CA ASP A 238 12.50 6.03 12.25
C ASP A 238 13.26 6.64 13.43
N PHE A 239 12.61 6.69 14.58
CA PHE A 239 13.17 7.30 15.79
C PHE A 239 13.27 6.29 16.92
N SER A 240 14.32 6.43 17.71
CA SER A 240 14.51 5.72 18.97
C SER A 240 14.53 6.73 20.13
N PRO A 241 13.94 6.42 21.29
CA PRO A 241 14.00 7.29 22.45
C PRO A 241 15.42 7.42 22.98
N ILE A 242 15.76 8.62 23.42
CA ILE A 242 16.92 8.87 24.27
C ILE A 242 16.43 8.79 25.71
N LEU A 243 17.02 7.91 26.50
CA LEU A 243 16.66 7.72 27.91
C LEU A 243 17.73 8.31 28.83
N ASP A 244 17.33 8.88 29.95
CA ASP A 244 18.24 9.27 31.01
C ASP A 244 18.61 8.09 31.92
N GLY A 245 19.42 8.36 32.99
CA GLY A 245 19.83 7.35 33.94
C GLY A 245 18.68 6.73 34.77
N ASN A 246 17.48 7.34 34.74
CA ASN A 246 16.26 6.86 35.38
C ASN A 246 15.28 6.18 34.41
N ASN A 247 15.74 5.85 33.18
CA ASN A 247 14.89 5.35 32.09
C ASN A 247 13.76 6.31 31.69
N GLN A 248 13.88 7.61 31.95
CA GLN A 248 12.95 8.61 31.50
C GLN A 248 13.37 9.12 30.11
N ARG A 249 12.39 9.31 29.25
CA ARG A 249 12.62 9.79 27.88
C ARG A 249 12.97 11.28 27.92
N THR A 250 14.14 11.63 27.38
CA THR A 250 14.64 13.00 27.31
C THR A 250 14.67 13.56 25.89
N GLY A 251 14.44 12.72 24.88
CA GLY A 251 14.43 13.14 23.49
C GLY A 251 14.26 11.98 22.50
N LEU A 252 14.48 12.31 21.22
CA LEU A 252 14.50 11.37 20.10
C LEU A 252 15.84 11.40 19.41
N ARG A 253 16.25 10.23 18.91
CA ARG A 253 17.35 10.05 17.99
C ARG A 253 16.83 9.41 16.72
N GLU A 254 17.17 9.97 15.55
CA GLU A 254 16.97 9.33 14.26
C GLU A 254 17.87 8.09 14.18
N VAL A 255 17.28 6.94 13.88
CA VAL A 255 17.99 5.66 13.72
C VAL A 255 17.99 5.19 12.29
N LYS A 256 17.05 5.68 11.49
CA LYS A 256 16.94 5.36 10.06
C LYS A 256 16.35 6.55 9.31
N ASN A 257 16.88 6.80 8.11
CA ASN A 257 16.35 7.75 7.14
C ASN A 257 16.28 7.07 5.78
N TYR A 258 15.09 7.11 5.17
CA TYR A 258 14.85 6.61 3.83
C TYR A 258 14.33 7.75 2.97
N VAL A 259 14.88 7.90 1.77
CA VAL A 259 14.42 8.86 0.76
C VAL A 259 14.29 8.14 -0.57
N ALA A 260 13.11 8.23 -1.17
CA ALA A 260 12.87 7.73 -2.53
C ALA A 260 12.36 8.85 -3.44
N ASN A 261 12.90 8.91 -4.65
CA ASN A 261 12.47 9.81 -5.71
C ASN A 261 11.93 9.00 -6.87
N LYS A 262 10.79 9.43 -7.44
CA LYS A 262 10.08 8.73 -8.51
C LYS A 262 9.95 9.59 -9.74
N GLU A 263 10.11 8.97 -10.91
CA GLU A 263 9.89 9.57 -12.22
C GLU A 263 8.72 8.89 -12.93
N TYR A 264 8.02 9.64 -13.76
CA TYR A 264 6.81 9.18 -14.44
C TYR A 264 6.89 9.47 -15.93
N ASN A 265 6.32 8.59 -16.75
CA ASN A 265 6.11 8.85 -18.17
C ASN A 265 4.85 9.73 -18.40
N SER A 266 4.58 10.04 -19.66
CA SER A 266 3.40 10.83 -20.07
C SER A 266 2.06 10.18 -19.73
N LEU A 267 2.02 8.84 -19.56
CA LEU A 267 0.83 8.10 -19.15
C LEU A 267 0.63 8.11 -17.61
N GLY A 268 1.57 8.73 -16.85
CA GLY A 268 1.53 8.75 -15.41
C GLY A 268 2.02 7.45 -14.73
N LEU A 269 2.67 6.57 -15.49
CA LEU A 269 3.27 5.33 -14.96
C LEU A 269 4.68 5.63 -14.44
N VAL A 270 5.04 5.06 -13.27
CA VAL A 270 6.40 5.17 -12.72
C VAL A 270 7.38 4.49 -13.66
N THR A 271 8.44 5.19 -14.07
CA THR A 271 9.49 4.64 -14.94
C THR A 271 10.79 4.41 -14.21
N PHE A 272 11.03 5.17 -13.16
CA PHE A 272 12.24 5.07 -12.38
C PHE A 272 11.98 5.44 -10.92
N GLU A 273 12.64 4.74 -10.01
CA GLU A 273 12.70 5.08 -8.59
C GLU A 273 14.12 4.94 -8.09
N LYS A 274 14.60 5.96 -7.41
CA LYS A 274 15.88 5.93 -6.71
C LYS A 274 15.67 6.11 -5.24
N SER A 275 16.16 5.17 -4.43
CA SER A 275 16.06 5.24 -2.98
C SER A 275 17.42 5.16 -2.31
N ILE A 276 17.51 5.84 -1.18
CA ILE A 276 18.67 5.84 -0.28
C ILE A 276 18.16 5.59 1.13
N GLU A 277 18.66 4.54 1.74
CA GLU A 277 18.42 4.23 3.15
C GLU A 277 19.73 4.47 3.91
N THR A 278 19.67 5.29 4.96
CA THR A 278 20.78 5.55 5.87
C THR A 278 20.40 5.04 7.24
N GLN A 279 21.26 4.23 7.85
CA GLN A 279 21.11 3.76 9.22
C GLN A 279 22.16 4.44 10.12
N TYR A 280 21.78 4.75 11.35
CA TYR A 280 22.62 5.43 12.33
C TYR A 280 22.82 4.55 13.57
N ASN A 281 24.04 4.54 14.07
CA ASN A 281 24.37 3.87 15.33
C ASN A 281 23.87 4.65 16.56
N VAL A 282 24.11 4.10 17.76
CA VAL A 282 23.69 4.70 19.04
C VAL A 282 24.28 6.08 19.30
N SER A 283 25.41 6.44 18.68
CA SER A 283 26.03 7.75 18.78
C SER A 283 25.54 8.75 17.72
N GLY A 284 24.59 8.35 16.84
CA GLY A 284 24.11 9.19 15.76
C GLY A 284 25.03 9.27 14.54
N GLN A 285 26.08 8.44 14.49
CA GLN A 285 26.95 8.34 13.32
C GLN A 285 26.37 7.40 12.28
N VAL A 286 26.63 7.65 11.00
CA VAL A 286 26.21 6.78 9.91
C VAL A 286 26.88 5.42 10.05
N GLU A 287 26.06 4.38 10.17
CA GLU A 287 26.50 2.98 10.25
C GLU A 287 26.51 2.32 8.87
N SER A 288 25.44 2.56 8.09
CA SER A 288 25.34 2.03 6.74
C SER A 288 24.54 2.96 5.82
N VAL A 289 24.85 2.88 4.51
CA VAL A 289 24.09 3.55 3.45
C VAL A 289 23.78 2.52 2.37
N THR A 290 22.51 2.26 2.14
CA THR A 290 22.04 1.40 1.04
C THR A 290 21.42 2.26 -0.05
N LYS A 291 21.90 2.10 -1.28
CA LYS A 291 21.36 2.79 -2.46
C LYS A 291 20.71 1.76 -3.37
N GLN A 292 19.50 2.05 -3.83
CA GLN A 292 18.78 1.20 -4.77
C GLN A 292 18.22 2.05 -5.91
N GLU A 293 18.27 1.51 -7.12
CA GLU A 293 17.65 2.09 -8.32
C GLU A 293 16.73 1.03 -8.92
N THR A 294 15.45 1.37 -9.05
CA THR A 294 14.43 0.51 -9.66
C THR A 294 13.99 1.11 -10.97
N THR A 295 14.10 0.34 -12.05
CA THR A 295 13.65 0.74 -13.38
C THR A 295 12.43 -0.08 -13.78
N TYR A 296 11.39 0.61 -14.24
CA TYR A 296 10.14 0.03 -14.72
C TYR A 296 10.09 0.14 -16.23
N ILE A 297 10.17 -0.99 -16.92
CA ILE A 297 10.21 -1.06 -18.39
C ILE A 297 8.86 -1.55 -18.90
N TYR A 298 8.12 -0.65 -19.50
CA TYR A 298 6.83 -0.93 -20.11
C TYR A 298 6.99 -1.23 -21.59
N SER A 299 6.36 -2.31 -22.07
CA SER A 299 6.46 -2.77 -23.45
C SER A 299 5.21 -3.52 -23.91
N GLY A 300 5.15 -3.86 -25.20
CA GLY A 300 4.02 -4.56 -25.77
C GLY A 300 2.76 -3.69 -25.64
N HIS A 301 2.52 -2.78 -26.57
CA HIS A 301 1.39 -1.86 -26.49
C HIS A 301 0.15 -2.46 -27.18
N ASP A 302 -1.02 -2.16 -26.63
CA ASP A 302 -2.31 -2.47 -27.26
C ASP A 302 -2.69 -1.41 -28.32
N ASN A 303 -3.87 -1.56 -28.91
CA ASN A 303 -4.35 -0.67 -29.97
C ASN A 303 -4.58 0.78 -29.54
N HIS A 304 -4.58 1.07 -28.23
CA HIS A 304 -4.72 2.40 -27.65
C HIS A 304 -3.39 2.98 -27.16
N GLY A 305 -2.28 2.25 -27.37
CA GLY A 305 -0.95 2.67 -27.00
C GLY A 305 -0.60 2.44 -25.51
N TYR A 306 -1.42 1.71 -24.74
CA TYR A 306 -1.12 1.37 -23.36
C TYR A 306 -0.29 0.09 -23.27
N PRO A 307 0.67 0.02 -22.35
CA PRO A 307 1.54 -1.14 -22.21
C PRO A 307 0.76 -2.40 -21.78
N THR A 308 1.19 -3.53 -22.33
CA THR A 308 0.67 -4.86 -21.95
C THR A 308 1.68 -5.69 -21.19
N LYS A 309 2.90 -5.19 -21.01
CA LYS A 309 3.97 -5.85 -20.25
C LYS A 309 4.72 -4.84 -19.38
N LEU A 310 5.15 -5.30 -18.20
CA LEU A 310 6.05 -4.59 -17.30
C LEU A 310 7.20 -5.53 -16.92
N GLU A 311 8.42 -5.04 -17.01
CA GLU A 311 9.61 -5.64 -16.41
C GLU A 311 10.15 -4.69 -15.35
N VAL A 312 10.44 -5.20 -14.16
CA VAL A 312 11.04 -4.42 -13.07
C VAL A 312 12.48 -4.88 -12.87
N LYS A 313 13.41 -3.95 -12.98
CA LYS A 313 14.84 -4.17 -12.72
C LYS A 313 15.26 -3.44 -11.46
N LEU A 314 16.00 -4.15 -10.61
CA LEU A 314 16.58 -3.60 -9.38
C LEU A 314 18.11 -3.58 -9.49
N LYS A 315 18.70 -2.44 -9.15
CA LYS A 315 20.14 -2.26 -8.97
C LYS A 315 20.41 -1.86 -7.52
N GLU A 316 21.29 -2.57 -6.85
CA GLU A 316 21.71 -2.30 -5.48
C GLU A 316 23.18 -1.86 -5.47
N GLY A 317 23.45 -0.62 -5.05
CA GLY A 317 24.77 -0.02 -5.04
C GLY A 317 25.38 -0.01 -6.45
N ASP A 318 26.60 -0.54 -6.57
CA ASP A 318 27.34 -0.62 -7.84
C ASP A 318 27.13 -1.94 -8.60
N ASN A 319 26.25 -2.82 -8.09
CA ASN A 319 25.93 -4.08 -8.76
C ASN A 319 25.20 -3.85 -10.09
N ALA A 320 25.30 -4.81 -11.01
CA ALA A 320 24.52 -4.78 -12.23
C ALA A 320 23.02 -4.90 -11.92
N ALA A 321 22.18 -4.18 -12.66
CA ALA A 321 20.74 -4.30 -12.53
C ALA A 321 20.27 -5.70 -12.93
N LYS A 322 19.37 -6.28 -12.12
CA LYS A 322 18.76 -7.59 -12.38
C LYS A 322 17.24 -7.46 -12.45
N THR A 323 16.60 -8.26 -13.27
CA THR A 323 15.13 -8.38 -13.30
C THR A 323 14.66 -9.04 -11.99
N VAL A 324 13.69 -8.44 -11.32
CA VAL A 324 13.13 -8.92 -10.05
C VAL A 324 11.67 -9.31 -10.16
N SER A 325 10.96 -8.77 -11.17
CA SER A 325 9.59 -9.19 -11.47
C SER A 325 9.22 -8.88 -12.91
N GLN A 326 8.23 -9.60 -13.44
CA GLN A 326 7.61 -9.33 -14.73
C GLN A 326 6.10 -9.46 -14.59
N SER A 327 5.35 -8.63 -15.33
CA SER A 327 3.89 -8.67 -15.36
C SER A 327 3.37 -8.59 -16.80
N LYS A 328 2.23 -9.23 -17.04
CA LYS A 328 1.45 -9.08 -18.25
C LYS A 328 0.07 -8.54 -17.91
N PHE A 329 -0.43 -7.63 -18.74
CA PHE A 329 -1.73 -6.98 -18.55
C PHE A 329 -2.67 -7.35 -19.71
N GLU A 330 -3.91 -7.63 -19.36
CA GLU A 330 -5.04 -7.62 -20.30
C GLU A 330 -5.86 -6.37 -20.01
N ASN A 331 -5.86 -5.45 -20.95
CA ASN A 331 -6.52 -4.15 -20.83
C ASN A 331 -7.95 -4.21 -21.38
N THR A 332 -8.83 -3.42 -20.81
CA THR A 332 -10.16 -3.11 -21.36
C THR A 332 -10.39 -1.61 -21.28
N TYR A 333 -11.41 -1.13 -21.97
CA TYR A 333 -11.70 0.29 -22.08
C TYR A 333 -13.16 0.55 -21.78
N ALA A 334 -13.43 1.51 -20.91
CA ALA A 334 -14.77 1.96 -20.64
C ALA A 334 -15.03 3.33 -21.28
N ARG A 335 -16.24 3.55 -21.78
CA ARG A 335 -16.70 4.85 -22.25
C ARG A 335 -17.23 5.66 -21.09
N ARG A 336 -16.91 6.93 -21.08
CA ARG A 336 -17.48 7.91 -20.13
C ARG A 336 -18.87 8.34 -20.58
#